data_9c9895edcd049f63600dd1cb449d2221
#
_entry.id   9c9895edcd049f63600dd1cb449d2221
#
_cell.length_a   1.000
_cell.length_b   1.000
_cell.length_c   1.000
_cell.angle_alpha   90.00
_cell.angle_beta   90.00
_cell.angle_gamma   90.00
#
_symmetry.space_group_name_H-M   'P 1'
#
loop_
_entity.id
_entity.type
_entity.pdbx_description
1 polymer ?
#
loop_
_entity_poly.entity_id
_entity_poly.type
_entity_poly.pdbx_seq_one_letter_code
_entity_poly.pdbx_strand_id
1 'polypeptide(L)'
;MILEARDISFSYERKGAELFSNIKFKVENNERVWVPGPSGYGKTTLCKILAGYLEPCKGQILLDGKPLPKKGYCPVQMIWQHPERAVNPRLKMENILSDGGQVENRIIEGLGIEEDWLNRYPQELSGGELQRFCIARALGK
;
A
#
# COMPACT_ATOMS: atom_id res chain seq x y z
N MET A 1 -2.66 6.68 -16.12
CA MET A 1 -3.29 6.04 -14.95
C MET A 1 -3.86 7.14 -14.06
N ILE A 2 -5.14 7.07 -13.73
CA ILE A 2 -5.83 8.06 -12.87
C ILE A 2 -6.53 7.30 -11.75
N LEU A 3 -6.14 7.58 -10.50
CA LEU A 3 -6.83 7.08 -9.30
C LEU A 3 -7.83 8.14 -8.86
N GLU A 4 -9.09 7.75 -8.74
CA GLU A 4 -10.17 8.67 -8.37
C GLU A 4 -10.92 8.17 -7.13
N ALA A 5 -11.04 9.01 -6.12
CA ALA A 5 -11.94 8.83 -5.00
C ALA A 5 -13.21 9.66 -5.25
N ARG A 6 -14.37 9.00 -5.27
CA ARG A 6 -15.68 9.65 -5.50
C ARG A 6 -16.55 9.55 -4.26
N ASP A 7 -16.73 10.68 -3.59
CA ASP A 7 -17.65 10.88 -2.47
C ASP A 7 -17.50 9.82 -1.35
N ILE A 8 -16.23 9.51 -0.99
CA ILE A 8 -15.89 8.50 -0.01
C ILE A 8 -16.28 8.95 1.39
N SER A 9 -17.06 8.12 2.07
CA SER A 9 -17.38 8.25 3.49
C SER A 9 -17.08 6.94 4.19
N PHE A 10 -16.59 7.01 5.42
CA PHE A 10 -16.23 5.83 6.20
C PHE A 10 -16.53 5.98 7.69
N SER A 11 -17.03 4.90 8.28
CA SER A 11 -17.21 4.70 9.72
C SER A 11 -16.84 3.26 10.07
N TYR A 12 -16.21 3.03 11.21
CA TYR A 12 -15.93 1.68 11.69
C TYR A 12 -17.19 0.96 12.20
N GLU A 13 -18.16 1.72 12.68
CA GLU A 13 -19.43 1.19 13.18
C GLU A 13 -20.57 1.60 12.25
N ARG A 14 -21.48 0.68 11.96
CA ARG A 14 -22.63 0.93 11.07
C ARG A 14 -23.52 2.10 11.50
N LYS A 15 -23.54 2.42 12.79
CA LYS A 15 -24.32 3.53 13.39
C LYS A 15 -23.44 4.51 14.18
N GLY A 16 -22.11 4.40 14.05
CA GLY A 16 -21.16 5.27 14.71
C GLY A 16 -20.91 6.59 13.96
N ALA A 17 -20.15 7.48 14.60
CA ALA A 17 -19.72 8.73 13.97
C ALA A 17 -18.85 8.42 12.73
N GLU A 18 -19.07 9.16 11.66
CA GLU A 18 -18.23 9.08 10.47
C GLU A 18 -16.81 9.55 10.82
N LEU A 19 -15.82 8.74 10.45
CA LEU A 19 -14.41 9.09 10.60
C LEU A 19 -14.05 10.21 9.60
N PHE A 20 -14.60 10.13 8.39
CA PHE A 20 -14.60 11.18 7.39
C PHE A 20 -15.76 10.97 6.41
N SER A 21 -16.16 12.05 5.73
CA SER A 21 -17.26 12.06 4.77
C SER A 21 -16.95 12.90 3.55
N ASN A 22 -17.59 12.52 2.43
CA ASN A 22 -17.57 13.24 1.17
C ASN A 22 -16.15 13.56 0.65
N ILE A 23 -15.17 12.67 0.88
CA ILE A 23 -13.83 12.83 0.33
C ILE A 23 -13.87 12.59 -1.17
N LYS A 24 -13.38 13.58 -1.91
CA LYS A 24 -13.33 13.56 -3.37
C LYS A 24 -12.02 14.13 -3.85
N PHE A 25 -11.28 13.35 -4.64
CA PHE A 25 -10.06 13.80 -5.30
C PHE A 25 -9.67 12.87 -6.45
N LYS A 26 -8.73 13.33 -7.27
CA LYS A 26 -8.07 12.56 -8.32
C LYS A 26 -6.57 12.67 -8.14
N VAL A 27 -5.86 11.60 -8.50
CA VAL A 27 -4.41 11.55 -8.57
C VAL A 27 -4.04 11.05 -9.96
N GLU A 28 -3.29 11.86 -10.70
CA GLU A 28 -2.87 11.52 -12.05
C GLU A 28 -1.50 10.82 -12.06
N ASN A 29 -1.10 10.34 -13.22
CA ASN A 29 0.20 9.68 -13.37
C ASN A 29 1.34 10.66 -13.04
N ASN A 30 2.32 10.20 -12.27
CA ASN A 30 3.47 10.99 -11.77
C ASN A 30 3.11 12.11 -10.79
N GLU A 31 1.86 12.24 -10.37
CA GLU A 31 1.46 13.19 -9.35
C GLU A 31 1.80 12.67 -7.95
N ARG A 32 2.17 13.60 -7.06
CA ARG A 32 2.41 13.34 -5.65
C ARG A 32 1.39 14.11 -4.82
N VAL A 33 0.60 13.39 -4.05
CA VAL A 33 -0.43 13.98 -3.19
C VAL A 33 -0.04 13.78 -1.73
N TRP A 34 -0.01 14.88 -0.99
CA TRP A 34 0.18 14.84 0.45
C TRP A 34 -1.17 14.94 1.17
N VAL A 35 -1.40 14.03 2.13
CA VAL A 35 -2.60 14.01 2.97
C VAL A 35 -2.24 14.54 4.36
N PRO A 36 -2.47 15.83 4.64
CA PRO A 36 -2.16 16.41 5.94
C PRO A 36 -3.18 15.97 7.00
N GLY A 37 -2.78 16.04 8.25
CA GLY A 37 -3.67 15.82 9.38
C GLY A 37 -2.96 15.21 10.57
N PRO A 38 -3.44 15.47 11.80
CA PRO A 38 -2.88 14.86 13.01
C PRO A 38 -3.15 13.36 13.07
N SER A 39 -2.47 12.68 14.00
CA SER A 39 -2.68 11.26 14.25
C SER A 39 -4.13 10.99 14.66
N GLY A 40 -4.71 9.87 14.23
CA GLY A 40 -6.08 9.49 14.56
C GLY A 40 -7.18 10.05 13.63
N TYR A 41 -6.85 10.91 12.69
CA TYR A 41 -7.83 11.51 11.75
C TYR A 41 -8.14 10.64 10.51
N GLY A 42 -7.80 9.36 10.55
CA GLY A 42 -8.21 8.44 9.49
C GLY A 42 -7.31 8.36 8.27
N LYS A 43 -6.11 8.98 8.25
CA LYS A 43 -5.19 8.93 7.10
C LYS A 43 -4.85 7.50 6.67
N THR A 44 -4.48 6.65 7.63
CA THR A 44 -4.19 5.24 7.38
C THR A 44 -5.42 4.49 6.87
N THR A 45 -6.61 4.81 7.40
CA THR A 45 -7.87 4.23 6.95
C THR A 45 -8.18 4.64 5.51
N LEU A 46 -7.97 5.90 5.16
CA LEU A 46 -8.10 6.37 3.78
C LEU A 46 -7.15 5.63 2.85
N CYS A 47 -5.87 5.49 3.21
CA CYS A 47 -4.90 4.71 2.43
C CYS A 47 -5.34 3.25 2.24
N LYS A 48 -5.88 2.61 3.28
CA LYS A 48 -6.43 1.25 3.19
C LYS A 48 -7.60 1.16 2.21
N ILE A 49 -8.48 2.16 2.19
CA ILE A 49 -9.59 2.22 1.24
C ILE A 49 -9.08 2.42 -0.19
N LEU A 50 -8.12 3.34 -0.39
CA LEU A 50 -7.50 3.58 -1.69
C LEU A 50 -6.79 2.35 -2.26
N ALA A 51 -6.20 1.54 -1.41
CA ALA A 51 -5.52 0.29 -1.80
C ALA A 51 -6.43 -0.96 -1.77
N GLY A 52 -7.74 -0.79 -1.55
CA GLY A 52 -8.71 -1.88 -1.59
C GLY A 52 -8.72 -2.82 -0.37
N TYR A 53 -8.03 -2.48 0.72
CA TYR A 53 -8.07 -3.26 1.97
C TYR A 53 -9.34 -3.04 2.80
N LEU A 54 -10.02 -1.93 2.60
CA LEU A 54 -11.29 -1.60 3.24
C LEU A 54 -12.28 -1.08 2.19
N GLU A 55 -13.54 -1.46 2.32
CA GLU A 55 -14.62 -0.88 1.51
C GLU A 55 -15.15 0.40 2.19
N PRO A 56 -15.35 1.49 1.45
CA PRO A 56 -16.00 2.67 2.01
C PRO A 56 -17.47 2.40 2.30
N CYS A 57 -18.06 3.10 3.28
CA CYS A 57 -19.50 3.01 3.57
C CYS A 57 -20.33 3.66 2.46
N LYS A 58 -19.78 4.70 1.84
CA LYS A 58 -20.37 5.39 0.66
C LYS A 58 -19.26 5.78 -0.30
N GLY A 59 -19.64 5.93 -1.57
CA GLY A 59 -18.73 6.28 -2.65
C GLY A 59 -17.95 5.09 -3.21
N GLN A 60 -16.95 5.36 -4.02
CA GLN A 60 -16.15 4.32 -4.69
C GLN A 60 -14.77 4.82 -5.06
N ILE A 61 -13.83 3.88 -5.18
CA ILE A 61 -12.50 4.11 -5.73
C ILE A 61 -12.46 3.56 -7.15
N LEU A 62 -11.99 4.39 -8.07
CA LEU A 62 -11.83 4.02 -9.47
C LEU A 62 -10.37 4.18 -9.89
N LEU A 63 -9.90 3.26 -10.70
CA LEU A 63 -8.63 3.34 -11.43
C LEU A 63 -8.94 3.33 -12.92
N ASP A 64 -8.56 4.40 -13.61
CA ASP A 64 -8.88 4.63 -15.03
C ASP A 64 -10.39 4.43 -15.32
N GLY A 65 -11.25 4.94 -14.43
CA GLY A 65 -12.71 4.87 -14.54
C GLY A 65 -13.32 3.52 -14.18
N LYS A 66 -12.52 2.51 -13.77
CA LYS A 66 -13.00 1.18 -13.38
C LYS A 66 -12.81 0.95 -11.87
N PRO A 67 -13.73 0.25 -11.20
CA PRO A 67 -13.55 -0.14 -9.80
C PRO A 67 -12.27 -0.98 -9.62
N LEU A 68 -11.66 -0.87 -8.43
CA LEU A 68 -10.52 -1.73 -8.07
C LEU A 68 -10.93 -3.22 -8.07
N PRO A 69 -10.01 -4.12 -8.44
CA PRO A 69 -10.28 -5.55 -8.41
C PRO A 69 -10.53 -6.02 -6.97
N LYS A 70 -11.60 -6.80 -6.76
CA LYS A 70 -11.92 -7.38 -5.44
C LYS A 70 -11.13 -8.64 -5.11
N LYS A 71 -10.46 -9.24 -6.08
CA LYS A 71 -9.65 -10.47 -5.94
C LYS A 71 -8.41 -10.37 -6.82
N GLY A 72 -7.34 -11.01 -6.36
CA GLY A 72 -6.06 -11.02 -7.08
C GLY A 72 -5.23 -9.76 -6.84
N TYR A 73 -4.37 -9.43 -7.78
CA TYR A 73 -3.45 -8.30 -7.68
C TYR A 73 -4.21 -6.96 -7.74
N CYS A 74 -4.01 -6.12 -6.74
CA CYS A 74 -4.49 -4.74 -6.74
C CYS A 74 -3.39 -3.82 -7.29
N PRO A 75 -3.64 -3.04 -8.36
CA PRO A 75 -2.62 -2.15 -8.92
C PRO A 75 -2.29 -0.95 -8.03
N VAL A 76 -3.10 -0.67 -7.03
CA VAL A 76 -2.81 0.35 -6.00
C VAL A 76 -2.20 -0.36 -4.80
N GLN A 77 -0.91 -0.14 -4.56
CA GLN A 77 -0.16 -0.77 -3.50
C GLN A 77 0.02 0.15 -2.29
N MET A 78 -0.06 -0.41 -1.10
CA MET A 78 0.14 0.29 0.16
C MET A 78 1.47 -0.13 0.80
N ILE A 79 2.32 0.85 1.11
CA ILE A 79 3.50 0.63 1.93
C ILE A 79 3.14 0.87 3.40
N TRP A 80 3.29 -0.16 4.23
CA TRP A 80 2.94 -0.10 5.64
C TRP A 80 4.01 0.62 6.46
N GLN A 81 3.58 1.35 7.48
CA GLN A 81 4.47 2.05 8.41
C GLN A 81 5.36 1.06 9.20
N HIS A 82 4.85 -0.13 9.47
CA HIS A 82 5.52 -1.20 10.21
C HIS A 82 5.79 -2.37 9.25
N PRO A 83 6.95 -2.41 8.58
CA PRO A 83 7.26 -3.42 7.57
C PRO A 83 7.28 -4.85 8.14
N GLU A 84 7.63 -5.03 9.41
CA GLU A 84 7.64 -6.32 10.10
C GLU A 84 6.24 -6.97 10.19
N ARG A 85 5.17 -6.17 10.09
CA ARG A 85 3.78 -6.65 10.06
C ARG A 85 3.26 -6.93 8.66
N ALA A 86 4.02 -6.52 7.64
CA ALA A 86 3.65 -6.65 6.24
C ALA A 86 4.26 -7.86 5.54
N VAL A 87 5.10 -8.63 6.25
CA VAL A 87 5.83 -9.77 5.72
C VAL A 87 5.63 -11.02 6.56
N ASN A 88 5.78 -12.19 5.95
CA ASN A 88 5.79 -13.45 6.68
C ASN A 88 7.19 -13.68 7.30
N PRO A 89 7.32 -13.69 8.65
CA PRO A 89 8.61 -13.81 9.32
C PRO A 89 9.30 -15.18 9.15
N ARG A 90 8.59 -16.16 8.59
CA ARG A 90 9.10 -17.52 8.35
C ARG A 90 9.69 -17.71 6.96
N LEU A 91 9.56 -16.71 6.09
CA LEU A 91 10.11 -16.75 4.73
C LEU A 91 11.41 -15.94 4.64
N LYS A 92 12.33 -16.40 3.81
CA LYS A 92 13.51 -15.61 3.43
C LYS A 92 13.12 -14.42 2.58
N MET A 93 13.95 -13.39 2.57
CA MET A 93 13.68 -12.15 1.86
C MET A 93 13.53 -12.33 0.35
N GLU A 94 14.24 -13.27 -0.26
CA GLU A 94 14.07 -13.63 -1.68
C GLU A 94 12.64 -14.08 -2.01
N ASN A 95 12.04 -14.92 -1.13
CA ASN A 95 10.67 -15.40 -1.32
C ASN A 95 9.63 -14.29 -1.07
N ILE A 96 9.89 -13.42 -0.07
CA ILE A 96 9.03 -12.27 0.21
C ILE A 96 9.04 -11.29 -0.96
N LEU A 97 10.20 -11.10 -1.58
CA LEU A 97 10.34 -10.21 -2.74
C LEU A 97 9.55 -10.75 -3.95
N SER A 98 9.63 -12.06 -4.20
CA SER A 98 8.95 -12.73 -5.32
C SER A 98 7.43 -12.85 -5.14
N ASP A 99 6.90 -12.73 -3.91
CA ASP A 99 5.46 -12.72 -3.64
C ASP A 99 4.72 -11.56 -4.35
N GLY A 100 5.41 -10.45 -4.62
CA GLY A 100 4.88 -9.30 -5.36
C GLY A 100 4.94 -9.44 -6.88
N GLY A 101 5.48 -10.57 -7.38
CA GLY A 101 5.80 -10.76 -8.79
C GLY A 101 7.30 -10.58 -9.08
N GLN A 102 7.64 -10.43 -10.34
CA GLN A 102 9.04 -10.25 -10.72
C GLN A 102 9.48 -8.81 -10.50
N VAL A 103 10.51 -8.61 -9.67
CA VAL A 103 11.10 -7.29 -9.43
C VAL A 103 12.31 -7.10 -10.33
N GLU A 104 12.33 -6.00 -11.06
CA GLU A 104 13.44 -5.66 -11.96
C GLU A 104 14.71 -5.33 -11.15
N ASN A 105 15.89 -5.77 -11.62
CA ASN A 105 17.18 -5.54 -10.97
C ASN A 105 17.46 -4.05 -10.71
N ARG A 106 17.05 -3.16 -11.61
CA ARG A 106 17.20 -1.70 -11.43
C ARG A 106 16.49 -1.17 -10.18
N ILE A 107 15.38 -1.83 -9.77
CA ILE A 107 14.65 -1.45 -8.54
C ILE A 107 15.42 -1.92 -7.31
N ILE A 108 15.95 -3.14 -7.34
CA ILE A 108 16.77 -3.74 -6.28
C ILE A 108 18.02 -2.87 -6.05
N GLU A 109 18.75 -2.55 -7.11
CA GLU A 109 19.93 -1.68 -7.09
C GLU A 109 19.59 -0.26 -6.64
N GLY A 110 18.52 0.33 -7.21
CA GLY A 110 18.08 1.70 -6.88
C GLY A 110 17.63 1.87 -5.43
N LEU A 111 17.15 0.79 -4.78
CA LEU A 111 16.82 0.76 -3.37
C LEU A 111 18.01 0.38 -2.48
N GLY A 112 19.17 0.06 -3.04
CA GLY A 112 20.36 -0.36 -2.31
C GLY A 112 20.10 -1.64 -1.51
N ILE A 113 19.41 -2.62 -2.08
CA ILE A 113 19.21 -3.95 -1.51
C ILE A 113 20.44 -4.78 -1.84
N GLU A 114 21.13 -5.24 -0.82
CA GLU A 114 22.34 -6.06 -0.95
C GLU A 114 21.99 -7.54 -1.20
N GLU A 115 22.79 -8.21 -2.00
CA GLU A 115 22.54 -9.61 -2.42
C GLU A 115 22.50 -10.57 -1.23
N ASP A 116 23.37 -10.36 -0.23
CA ASP A 116 23.43 -11.19 0.97
C ASP A 116 22.15 -11.07 1.84
N TRP A 117 21.40 -9.96 1.74
CA TRP A 117 20.13 -9.80 2.45
C TRP A 117 19.02 -10.73 1.93
N LEU A 118 19.08 -11.16 0.67
CA LEU A 118 18.09 -12.05 0.06
C LEU A 118 17.96 -13.39 0.79
N ASN A 119 19.07 -13.88 1.36
CA ASN A 119 19.10 -15.12 2.12
C ASN A 119 18.72 -15.00 3.59
N ARG A 120 18.54 -13.78 4.09
CA ARG A 120 18.17 -13.51 5.49
C ARG A 120 16.65 -13.62 5.71
N TYR A 121 16.27 -13.77 6.96
CA TYR A 121 14.89 -13.66 7.42
C TYR A 121 14.57 -12.21 7.83
N PRO A 122 13.29 -11.79 7.85
CA PRO A 122 12.89 -10.42 8.22
C PRO A 122 13.48 -9.92 9.54
N GLN A 123 13.57 -10.79 10.55
CA GLN A 123 14.12 -10.45 11.87
C GLN A 123 15.63 -10.23 11.89
N GLU A 124 16.34 -10.57 10.84
CA GLU A 124 17.78 -10.37 10.68
C GLU A 124 18.13 -9.06 9.96
N LEU A 125 17.10 -8.30 9.58
CA LEU A 125 17.23 -7.00 8.93
C LEU A 125 16.82 -5.86 9.85
N SER A 126 17.43 -4.69 9.68
CA SER A 126 16.94 -3.46 10.28
C SER A 126 15.57 -3.05 9.69
N GLY A 127 14.82 -2.22 10.41
CA GLY A 127 13.54 -1.73 9.92
C GLY A 127 13.65 -1.00 8.57
N GLY A 128 14.73 -0.24 8.35
CA GLY A 128 14.99 0.45 7.09
C GLY A 128 15.32 -0.48 5.94
N GLU A 129 16.12 -1.52 6.18
CA GLU A 129 16.42 -2.58 5.20
C GLU A 129 15.15 -3.33 4.81
N LEU A 130 14.35 -3.76 5.80
CA LEU A 130 13.09 -4.44 5.57
C LEU A 130 12.08 -3.55 4.80
N GLN A 131 12.05 -2.25 5.09
CA GLN A 131 11.21 -1.29 4.37
C GLN A 131 11.56 -1.23 2.88
N ARG A 132 12.85 -1.29 2.51
CA ARG A 132 13.29 -1.31 1.11
C ARG A 132 12.73 -2.53 0.37
N PHE A 133 12.71 -3.71 0.99
CA PHE A 133 12.08 -4.91 0.42
C PHE A 133 10.57 -4.74 0.24
N CYS A 134 9.88 -4.13 1.19
CA CYS A 134 8.44 -3.86 1.06
C CYS A 134 8.15 -2.91 -0.10
N ILE A 135 9.00 -1.91 -0.32
CA ILE A 135 8.90 -1.00 -1.47
C ILE A 135 9.19 -1.75 -2.77
N ALA A 136 10.28 -2.53 -2.83
CA ALA A 136 10.65 -3.31 -4.01
C ALA A 136 9.53 -4.27 -4.42
N ARG A 137 8.95 -5.01 -3.44
CA ARG A 137 7.81 -5.90 -3.67
C ARG A 137 6.58 -5.17 -4.22
N ALA A 138 6.29 -3.98 -3.73
CA ALA A 138 5.15 -3.19 -4.20
C ALA A 138 5.35 -2.66 -5.64
N LEU A 139 6.58 -2.55 -6.10
CA LEU A 139 6.96 -2.14 -7.46
C LEU A 139 7.12 -3.33 -8.43
N GLY A 140 7.09 -4.56 -7.92
CA GLY A 140 7.09 -5.79 -8.72
C GLY A 140 5.80 -5.92 -9.55
N LYS A 141 5.90 -6.70 -10.65
CA LYS A 141 4.79 -6.96 -11.59
C LYS A 141 4.63 -8.45 -11.83
#